data_362c5cb645a70f54a12ab125be27a9c0
#
_entry.id   362c5cb645a70f54a12ab125be27a9c0
#
_cell.length_a   1.000
_cell.length_b   1.000
_cell.length_c   1.000
_cell.angle_alpha   90.00
_cell.angle_beta   90.00
_cell.angle_gamma   90.00
#
_symmetry.space_group_name_H-M   'P 1'
#
loop_
_entity.id
_entity.type
_entity.pdbx_description
1 polymer ?
#
loop_
_entity_poly.entity_id
_entity_poly.type
_entity_poly.pdbx_seq_one_letter_code
_entity_poly.pdbx_strand_id
1 'polypeptide(L)'
;RQMCIRDSAGAAAASCGPPDMGDKLIPYLVPPEDIVPGTNVSYATILTEAGGPEPLGIHATVRDGRVIKLEGNPRFPNRGRLSALAQSALQDLYDPDRIQGPRVRDGNGFTDTDWDAAIAALAGAIVPGRTVLLTSPQTGSSAEFYAAWADAVGAEWMAWEPLGYEALSSAHEIAFGIPGMPQYEINRADRIVSFGADFLETWLSPVEYHRGFSEMAGVDDHGSKGRLVFLAPRLSLTGQTADHWVPLKPGSEAVVALAMAHVIVADGGDAGPYYQRLLEGYDPQSAQEASGVPAEEIERLAQEFNEGAPSLAVGPGVSG
;
A
#
# COMPACT_ATOMS: atom_id res chain seq x y z
N ARG A 1 34.40 6.48 18.48
CA ARG A 1 34.15 7.52 17.43
C ARG A 1 35.15 7.45 16.25
N GLN A 2 36.33 6.81 16.37
CA GLN A 2 37.27 6.66 15.26
C GLN A 2 37.03 5.44 14.35
N MET A 3 36.28 4.45 14.77
CA MET A 3 35.99 3.24 13.97
C MET A 3 34.99 3.48 12.82
N CYS A 4 33.95 4.29 13.03
CA CYS A 4 32.94 4.55 11.98
C CYS A 4 33.46 5.40 10.80
N ILE A 5 34.53 6.17 10.97
CA ILE A 5 35.10 7.02 9.90
C ILE A 5 35.98 6.20 8.95
N ARG A 6 36.58 5.10 9.40
CA ARG A 6 37.41 4.24 8.55
C ARG A 6 36.62 3.37 7.60
N ASP A 7 35.45 2.87 8.03
CA ASP A 7 34.60 2.02 7.18
C ASP A 7 33.88 2.83 6.08
N SER A 8 33.48 4.07 6.39
CA SER A 8 32.92 4.98 5.39
C SER A 8 33.92 5.46 4.35
N ALA A 9 35.20 5.62 4.71
CA ALA A 9 36.25 5.97 3.76
C ALA A 9 36.63 4.80 2.84
N GLY A 10 36.54 3.55 3.32
CA GLY A 10 36.74 2.34 2.51
C GLY A 10 35.64 2.12 1.48
N ALA A 11 34.34 2.33 1.87
CA ALA A 11 33.22 2.24 0.98
C ALA A 11 33.22 3.35 -0.09
N ALA A 12 33.61 4.58 0.28
CA ALA A 12 33.74 5.67 -0.67
C ALA A 12 34.89 5.44 -1.68
N ALA A 13 36.00 4.83 -1.27
CA ALA A 13 37.09 4.50 -2.18
C ALA A 13 36.77 3.34 -3.12
N ALA A 14 35.91 2.39 -2.71
CA ALA A 14 35.44 1.31 -3.57
C ALA A 14 34.38 1.76 -4.58
N SER A 15 33.63 2.84 -4.29
CA SER A 15 32.61 3.40 -5.19
C SER A 15 33.16 4.45 -6.16
N CYS A 16 34.40 4.93 -5.98
CA CYS A 16 35.07 5.92 -6.84
C CYS A 16 35.95 5.32 -7.93
N GLY A 17 35.70 4.06 -8.37
CA GLY A 17 36.19 3.63 -9.66
C GLY A 17 35.61 4.55 -10.73
N PRO A 18 36.41 5.06 -11.71
CA PRO A 18 35.81 5.78 -12.81
C PRO A 18 34.79 4.87 -13.44
N PRO A 19 33.53 5.38 -13.66
CA PRO A 19 32.54 4.60 -14.38
C PRO A 19 33.17 4.15 -15.71
N ASP A 20 32.92 2.91 -16.08
CA ASP A 20 33.38 2.42 -17.38
C ASP A 20 32.72 3.31 -18.44
N MET A 21 33.49 4.28 -18.90
CA MET A 21 33.09 5.26 -19.91
C MET A 21 33.13 4.66 -21.31
N GLY A 22 32.93 3.33 -21.40
CA GLY A 22 32.89 2.62 -22.68
C GLY A 22 31.75 3.06 -23.61
N ASP A 23 30.65 3.57 -23.05
CA ASP A 23 29.58 4.14 -23.83
C ASP A 23 29.87 5.60 -24.16
N LYS A 24 30.28 5.84 -25.35
CA LYS A 24 30.43 7.19 -25.90
C LYS A 24 29.07 7.87 -25.90
N LEU A 25 28.88 8.90 -25.06
CA LEU A 25 27.74 9.79 -25.16
C LEU A 25 27.77 10.50 -26.50
N ILE A 26 27.02 10.00 -27.47
CA ILE A 26 26.83 10.65 -28.77
C ILE A 26 25.76 11.73 -28.56
N PRO A 27 26.08 13.03 -28.67
CA PRO A 27 25.08 14.07 -28.56
C PRO A 27 24.05 13.90 -29.69
N TYR A 28 22.79 14.27 -29.40
CA TYR A 28 21.75 14.26 -30.41
C TYR A 28 22.16 15.14 -31.59
N LEU A 29 22.06 14.62 -32.80
CA LEU A 29 22.27 15.39 -34.06
C LEU A 29 21.13 16.43 -34.20
N VAL A 30 19.92 16.04 -33.83
CA VAL A 30 18.75 16.89 -33.70
C VAL A 30 18.17 16.62 -32.33
N PRO A 31 18.34 17.53 -31.34
CA PRO A 31 17.77 17.34 -30.02
C PRO A 31 16.24 17.35 -30.13
N PRO A 32 15.53 16.50 -29.37
CA PRO A 32 14.07 16.61 -29.23
C PRO A 32 13.69 18.02 -28.78
N GLU A 33 12.53 18.51 -29.22
CA GLU A 33 12.10 19.90 -28.99
C GLU A 33 12.13 20.34 -27.51
N ASP A 34 11.91 19.40 -26.58
CA ASP A 34 11.84 19.67 -25.15
C ASP A 34 13.13 19.32 -24.37
N ILE A 35 14.20 18.92 -25.04
CA ILE A 35 15.47 18.54 -24.38
C ILE A 35 16.55 19.59 -24.65
N VAL A 36 16.94 20.29 -23.58
CA VAL A 36 18.13 21.12 -23.56
C VAL A 36 19.22 20.33 -22.88
N PRO A 37 20.38 20.07 -23.55
CA PRO A 37 21.49 19.31 -22.96
C PRO A 37 21.93 19.87 -21.60
N GLY A 38 22.05 18.98 -20.60
CA GLY A 38 22.43 19.36 -19.25
C GLY A 38 21.35 20.02 -18.40
N THR A 39 20.14 20.23 -18.93
CA THR A 39 19.00 20.79 -18.20
C THR A 39 18.03 19.66 -17.82
N ASN A 40 17.55 19.71 -16.57
CA ASN A 40 16.57 18.75 -16.09
C ASN A 40 15.15 19.14 -16.55
N VAL A 41 14.40 18.17 -17.05
CA VAL A 41 12.97 18.30 -17.35
C VAL A 41 12.20 17.40 -16.39
N SER A 42 11.08 17.89 -15.85
CA SER A 42 10.25 17.12 -14.91
C SER A 42 8.93 16.73 -15.56
N TYR A 43 8.60 15.45 -15.52
CA TYR A 43 7.35 14.91 -16.04
C TYR A 43 6.47 14.42 -14.89
N ALA A 44 5.22 14.85 -14.87
CA ALA A 44 4.23 14.31 -13.96
C ALA A 44 3.73 12.96 -14.48
N THR A 45 3.75 11.95 -13.62
CA THR A 45 3.27 10.60 -13.93
C THR A 45 2.73 9.91 -12.68
N ILE A 46 2.33 8.67 -12.81
CA ILE A 46 1.78 7.86 -11.73
C ILE A 46 2.65 6.60 -11.57
N LEU A 47 2.92 6.25 -10.33
CA LEU A 47 3.55 5.00 -9.95
C LEU A 47 2.58 4.19 -9.11
N THR A 48 2.39 2.93 -9.45
CA THR A 48 1.67 1.96 -8.61
C THR A 48 2.67 1.22 -7.75
N GLU A 49 2.51 1.28 -6.43
CA GLU A 49 3.34 0.46 -5.53
C GLU A 49 2.94 -1.01 -5.66
N ALA A 50 3.93 -1.88 -5.60
CA ALA A 50 3.67 -3.32 -5.59
C ALA A 50 2.93 -3.68 -4.29
N GLY A 51 1.74 -4.25 -4.45
CA GLY A 51 0.91 -4.72 -3.34
C GLY A 51 -0.07 -3.71 -2.77
N GLY A 52 -0.23 -2.52 -3.36
CA GLY A 52 -1.26 -1.57 -2.97
C GLY A 52 -2.16 -1.16 -4.14
N PRO A 53 -3.47 -0.99 -3.91
CA PRO A 53 -4.40 -0.58 -4.96
C PRO A 53 -4.28 0.90 -5.32
N GLU A 54 -3.62 1.70 -4.49
CA GLU A 54 -3.57 3.15 -4.67
C GLU A 54 -2.33 3.63 -5.39
N PRO A 55 -2.51 4.42 -6.48
CA PRO A 55 -1.40 4.98 -7.22
C PRO A 55 -0.78 6.17 -6.50
N LEU A 56 0.53 6.36 -6.64
CA LEU A 56 1.25 7.54 -6.20
C LEU A 56 1.49 8.48 -7.37
N GLY A 57 1.08 9.74 -7.23
CA GLY A 57 1.46 10.79 -8.17
C GLY A 57 2.92 11.19 -7.95
N ILE A 58 3.71 11.13 -9.02
CA ILE A 58 5.14 11.45 -8.97
C ILE A 58 5.54 12.46 -10.02
N HIS A 59 6.66 13.12 -9.77
CA HIS A 59 7.46 13.84 -10.74
C HIS A 59 8.71 13.05 -11.05
N ALA A 60 8.87 12.64 -12.31
CA ALA A 60 10.09 12.01 -12.79
C ALA A 60 11.00 13.10 -13.38
N THR A 61 12.13 13.32 -12.75
CA THR A 61 13.16 14.24 -13.26
C THR A 61 14.02 13.51 -14.28
N VAL A 62 14.02 14.02 -15.49
CA VAL A 62 14.72 13.47 -16.65
C VAL A 62 15.86 14.41 -17.05
N ARG A 63 17.02 13.85 -17.31
CA ARG A 63 18.18 14.56 -17.86
C ARG A 63 18.70 13.79 -19.08
N ASP A 64 18.79 14.48 -20.20
CA ASP A 64 19.29 13.89 -21.46
C ASP A 64 18.63 12.54 -21.81
N GLY A 65 17.28 12.45 -21.62
CA GLY A 65 16.49 11.25 -21.87
C GLY A 65 16.55 10.18 -20.78
N ARG A 66 17.25 10.41 -19.66
CA ARG A 66 17.36 9.46 -18.55
C ARG A 66 16.66 9.98 -17.30
N VAL A 67 15.82 9.15 -16.71
CA VAL A 67 15.22 9.46 -15.41
C VAL A 67 16.29 9.36 -14.34
N ILE A 68 16.51 10.44 -13.60
CA ILE A 68 17.58 10.52 -12.59
C ILE A 68 17.04 10.66 -11.17
N LYS A 69 15.76 11.03 -11.01
CA LYS A 69 15.13 11.21 -9.71
C LYS A 69 13.62 11.04 -9.79
N LEU A 70 13.04 10.48 -8.74
CA LEU A 70 11.60 10.45 -8.51
C LEU A 70 11.28 11.31 -7.28
N GLU A 71 10.27 12.16 -7.40
CA GLU A 71 9.75 13.01 -6.32
C GLU A 71 8.22 12.89 -6.29
N GLY A 72 7.61 13.04 -5.12
CA GLY A 72 6.17 13.05 -5.02
C GLY A 72 5.55 14.29 -5.67
N ASN A 73 4.40 14.11 -6.32
CA ASN A 73 3.66 15.23 -6.89
C ASN A 73 2.86 15.94 -5.79
N PRO A 74 3.14 17.23 -5.49
CA PRO A 74 2.44 17.95 -4.44
C PRO A 74 0.95 18.21 -4.73
N ARG A 75 0.53 18.08 -5.99
CA ARG A 75 -0.87 18.26 -6.43
C ARG A 75 -1.68 16.96 -6.41
N PHE A 76 -1.05 15.83 -6.09
CA PHE A 76 -1.72 14.53 -5.96
C PHE A 76 -2.05 14.24 -4.48
N PRO A 77 -2.97 13.29 -4.14
CA PRO A 77 -3.32 12.97 -2.75
C PRO A 77 -2.14 12.71 -1.82
N ASN A 78 -1.06 12.07 -2.30
CA ASN A 78 0.18 11.90 -1.54
C ASN A 78 0.93 13.19 -1.21
N ARG A 79 0.51 14.33 -1.78
CA ARG A 79 1.02 15.70 -1.50
C ARG A 79 2.55 15.80 -1.43
N GLY A 80 3.21 15.25 -2.42
CA GLY A 80 4.68 15.31 -2.54
C GLY A 80 5.46 14.28 -1.73
N ARG A 81 4.79 13.35 -1.04
CA ARG A 81 5.45 12.29 -0.27
C ARG A 81 5.63 11.03 -1.11
N LEU A 82 6.68 10.28 -0.80
CA LEU A 82 6.98 8.98 -1.42
C LEU A 82 7.40 7.97 -0.37
N SER A 83 7.11 6.71 -0.63
CA SER A 83 7.64 5.58 0.13
C SER A 83 9.09 5.26 -0.30
N ALA A 84 9.78 4.46 0.50
CA ALA A 84 11.09 3.91 0.13
C ALA A 84 10.98 3.02 -1.13
N LEU A 85 9.88 2.26 -1.25
CA LEU A 85 9.59 1.42 -2.41
C LEU A 85 9.43 2.26 -3.69
N ALA A 86 8.69 3.36 -3.62
CA ALA A 86 8.54 4.28 -4.75
C ALA A 86 9.89 4.92 -5.17
N GLN A 87 10.77 5.21 -4.20
CA GLN A 87 12.13 5.68 -4.51
C GLN A 87 12.98 4.61 -5.21
N SER A 88 12.84 3.34 -4.81
CA SER A 88 13.59 2.23 -5.41
C SER A 88 13.15 1.91 -6.83
N ALA A 89 11.92 2.24 -7.22
CA ALA A 89 11.39 1.99 -8.57
C ALA A 89 12.21 2.64 -9.69
N LEU A 90 13.03 3.66 -9.36
CA LEU A 90 13.99 4.21 -10.30
C LEU A 90 15.00 3.15 -10.79
N GLN A 91 15.37 2.21 -9.93
CA GLN A 91 16.35 1.17 -10.24
C GLN A 91 15.81 0.16 -11.26
N ASP A 92 14.50 -0.09 -11.26
CA ASP A 92 13.84 -1.03 -12.18
C ASP A 92 14.00 -0.60 -13.64
N LEU A 93 14.14 0.71 -13.89
CA LEU A 93 14.37 1.23 -15.25
C LEU A 93 15.77 0.89 -15.78
N TYR A 94 16.74 0.69 -14.90
CA TYR A 94 18.15 0.49 -15.23
C TYR A 94 18.65 -0.89 -14.81
N ASP A 95 17.74 -1.79 -14.42
CA ASP A 95 18.07 -3.17 -14.13
C ASP A 95 18.62 -3.87 -15.38
N PRO A 96 19.85 -4.41 -15.34
CA PRO A 96 20.43 -5.11 -16.48
C PRO A 96 19.65 -6.37 -16.87
N ASP A 97 18.92 -6.97 -15.93
CA ASP A 97 18.11 -8.16 -16.17
C ASP A 97 16.68 -7.83 -16.65
N ARG A 98 16.37 -6.55 -16.83
CA ARG A 98 15.09 -6.11 -17.33
C ARG A 98 14.84 -6.65 -18.75
N ILE A 99 13.64 -7.21 -18.99
CA ILE A 99 13.20 -7.65 -20.31
C ILE A 99 13.13 -6.45 -21.26
N GLN A 100 13.91 -6.48 -22.33
CA GLN A 100 14.06 -5.37 -23.27
C GLN A 100 13.03 -5.39 -24.41
N GLY A 101 12.38 -6.52 -24.65
CA GLY A 101 11.42 -6.68 -25.73
C GLY A 101 10.61 -7.97 -25.61
N PRO A 102 9.71 -8.23 -26.57
CA PRO A 102 8.88 -9.43 -26.55
C PRO A 102 9.73 -10.68 -26.78
N ARG A 103 9.36 -11.76 -26.10
CA ARG A 103 10.05 -13.05 -26.17
C ARG A 103 9.05 -14.18 -26.33
N VAL A 104 9.41 -15.17 -27.12
CA VAL A 104 8.61 -16.39 -27.33
C VAL A 104 9.33 -17.57 -26.66
N ARG A 105 8.56 -18.45 -26.04
CA ARG A 105 9.10 -19.67 -25.45
C ARG A 105 9.57 -20.63 -26.54
N ASP A 106 10.81 -21.11 -26.44
CA ASP A 106 11.39 -22.12 -27.30
C ASP A 106 11.98 -23.23 -26.43
N GLY A 107 11.25 -24.34 -26.35
CA GLY A 107 11.62 -25.46 -25.47
C GLY A 107 11.69 -25.02 -24.00
N ASN A 108 12.90 -25.12 -23.41
CA ASN A 108 13.17 -24.71 -22.04
C ASN A 108 13.66 -23.26 -21.90
N GLY A 109 13.80 -22.54 -23.01
CA GLY A 109 14.30 -21.16 -23.06
C GLY A 109 13.29 -20.18 -23.65
N PHE A 110 13.81 -18.97 -23.94
CA PHE A 110 13.07 -17.92 -24.60
C PHE A 110 13.96 -17.35 -25.72
N THR A 111 13.35 -17.07 -26.86
CA THR A 111 13.97 -16.36 -27.99
C THR A 111 13.32 -15.00 -28.17
N ASP A 112 14.11 -14.01 -28.55
CA ASP A 112 13.61 -12.67 -28.83
C ASP A 112 12.75 -12.68 -30.10
N THR A 113 11.71 -11.87 -30.13
CA THR A 113 10.82 -11.69 -31.28
C THR A 113 10.47 -10.22 -31.46
N ASP A 114 9.80 -9.86 -32.54
CA ASP A 114 9.31 -8.51 -32.76
C ASP A 114 7.87 -8.35 -32.17
N TRP A 115 7.45 -7.09 -32.04
CA TRP A 115 6.13 -6.77 -31.50
C TRP A 115 4.98 -7.23 -32.40
N ASP A 116 5.14 -7.17 -33.71
CA ASP A 116 4.09 -7.56 -34.67
C ASP A 116 3.82 -9.06 -34.59
N ALA A 117 4.88 -9.86 -34.52
CA ALA A 117 4.77 -11.31 -34.32
C ALA A 117 4.18 -11.67 -32.97
N ALA A 118 4.59 -10.99 -31.89
CA ALA A 118 4.06 -11.23 -30.54
C ALA A 118 2.56 -10.88 -30.46
N ILE A 119 2.15 -9.74 -30.99
CA ILE A 119 0.75 -9.32 -31.04
C ILE A 119 -0.10 -10.28 -31.89
N ALA A 120 0.40 -10.69 -33.05
CA ALA A 120 -0.29 -11.65 -33.90
C ALA A 120 -0.48 -13.01 -33.21
N ALA A 121 0.55 -13.50 -32.51
CA ALA A 121 0.49 -14.74 -31.75
C ALA A 121 -0.54 -14.65 -30.60
N LEU A 122 -0.55 -13.53 -29.86
CA LEU A 122 -1.50 -13.29 -28.78
C LEU A 122 -2.94 -13.22 -29.35
N ALA A 123 -3.17 -12.44 -30.40
CA ALA A 123 -4.46 -12.31 -31.04
C ALA A 123 -5.00 -13.66 -31.54
N GLY A 124 -4.12 -14.50 -32.11
CA GLY A 124 -4.48 -15.86 -32.53
C GLY A 124 -4.79 -16.85 -31.40
N ALA A 125 -4.32 -16.56 -30.18
CA ALA A 125 -4.55 -17.39 -29.01
C ALA A 125 -5.84 -17.02 -28.25
N ILE A 126 -6.40 -15.84 -28.45
CA ILE A 126 -7.64 -15.39 -27.81
C ILE A 126 -8.83 -16.18 -28.33
N VAL A 127 -9.56 -16.81 -27.42
CA VAL A 127 -10.81 -17.54 -27.70
C VAL A 127 -11.91 -16.93 -26.86
N PRO A 128 -12.94 -16.29 -27.47
CA PRO A 128 -14.05 -15.71 -26.72
C PRO A 128 -14.70 -16.74 -25.78
N GLY A 129 -14.98 -16.33 -24.53
CA GLY A 129 -15.55 -17.18 -23.50
C GLY A 129 -14.61 -18.23 -22.90
N ARG A 130 -13.32 -18.28 -23.33
CA ARG A 130 -12.29 -19.18 -22.79
C ARG A 130 -10.99 -18.47 -22.44
N THR A 131 -10.94 -17.15 -22.60
CA THR A 131 -9.79 -16.32 -22.28
C THR A 131 -10.05 -15.56 -21.00
N VAL A 132 -9.08 -15.55 -20.11
CA VAL A 132 -9.11 -14.75 -18.86
C VAL A 132 -7.96 -13.75 -18.92
N LEU A 133 -8.26 -12.48 -18.69
CA LEU A 133 -7.29 -11.44 -18.44
C LEU A 133 -7.08 -11.33 -16.94
N LEU A 134 -5.91 -11.73 -16.44
CA LEU A 134 -5.56 -11.63 -15.04
C LEU A 134 -4.62 -10.43 -14.82
N THR A 135 -5.01 -9.52 -13.96
CA THR A 135 -4.22 -8.32 -13.60
C THR A 135 -4.13 -8.14 -12.09
N SER A 136 -3.24 -7.27 -11.64
CA SER A 136 -3.41 -6.64 -10.31
C SER A 136 -4.65 -5.74 -10.31
N PRO A 137 -5.17 -5.32 -9.13
CA PRO A 137 -6.23 -4.33 -9.05
C PRO A 137 -5.89 -3.07 -9.84
N GLN A 138 -6.83 -2.60 -10.63
CA GLN A 138 -6.64 -1.43 -11.50
C GLN A 138 -7.62 -0.34 -11.11
N THR A 139 -7.19 0.90 -11.21
CA THR A 139 -8.02 2.07 -10.92
C THR A 139 -7.99 3.07 -12.08
N GLY A 140 -8.97 3.99 -12.10
CA GLY A 140 -9.04 5.04 -13.11
C GLY A 140 -9.15 4.51 -14.54
N SER A 141 -8.53 5.21 -15.49
CA SER A 141 -8.60 4.88 -16.92
C SER A 141 -8.03 3.50 -17.29
N SER A 142 -7.11 2.95 -16.49
CA SER A 142 -6.61 1.58 -16.71
C SER A 142 -7.70 0.54 -16.49
N ALA A 143 -8.51 0.70 -15.44
CA ALA A 143 -9.64 -0.18 -15.16
C ALA A 143 -10.68 -0.15 -16.30
N GLU A 144 -11.03 1.06 -16.76
CA GLU A 144 -11.94 1.24 -17.89
C GLU A 144 -11.40 0.60 -19.17
N PHE A 145 -10.09 0.78 -19.42
CA PHE A 145 -9.44 0.18 -20.60
C PHE A 145 -9.46 -1.35 -20.55
N TYR A 146 -9.08 -1.97 -19.42
CA TYR A 146 -9.08 -3.43 -19.33
C TYR A 146 -10.49 -4.03 -19.41
N ALA A 147 -11.48 -3.37 -18.80
CA ALA A 147 -12.87 -3.79 -18.93
C ALA A 147 -13.34 -3.74 -20.40
N ALA A 148 -13.13 -2.62 -21.08
CA ALA A 148 -13.51 -2.46 -22.47
C ALA A 148 -12.76 -3.42 -23.41
N TRP A 149 -11.48 -3.68 -23.15
CA TRP A 149 -10.71 -4.64 -23.93
C TRP A 149 -11.23 -6.07 -23.74
N ALA A 150 -11.46 -6.48 -22.48
CA ALA A 150 -11.96 -7.82 -22.17
C ALA A 150 -13.32 -8.06 -22.82
N ASP A 151 -14.22 -7.07 -22.74
CA ASP A 151 -15.54 -7.14 -23.38
C ASP A 151 -15.43 -7.25 -24.91
N ALA A 152 -14.55 -6.44 -25.52
CA ALA A 152 -14.34 -6.44 -26.97
C ALA A 152 -13.80 -7.77 -27.53
N VAL A 153 -12.98 -8.50 -26.76
CA VAL A 153 -12.43 -9.79 -27.18
C VAL A 153 -13.18 -11.00 -26.63
N GLY A 154 -14.23 -10.77 -25.83
CA GLY A 154 -14.99 -11.81 -25.15
C GLY A 154 -14.19 -12.55 -24.08
N ALA A 155 -13.28 -11.88 -23.39
CA ALA A 155 -12.53 -12.41 -22.28
C ALA A 155 -13.18 -12.06 -20.93
N GLU A 156 -12.93 -12.87 -19.92
CA GLU A 156 -13.25 -12.54 -18.54
C GLU A 156 -12.07 -11.74 -17.92
N TRP A 157 -12.35 -10.60 -17.30
CA TRP A 157 -11.33 -9.85 -16.58
C TRP A 157 -11.41 -10.16 -15.08
N MET A 158 -10.29 -10.61 -14.52
CA MET A 158 -10.11 -10.91 -13.10
C MET A 158 -8.97 -10.07 -12.55
N ALA A 159 -9.22 -9.36 -11.46
CA ALA A 159 -8.18 -8.72 -10.67
C ALA A 159 -7.80 -9.61 -9.49
N TRP A 160 -6.50 -9.76 -9.24
CA TRP A 160 -5.99 -10.54 -8.11
C TRP A 160 -5.02 -9.72 -7.27
N GLU A 161 -5.26 -9.73 -5.97
CA GLU A 161 -4.46 -9.02 -4.97
C GLU A 161 -3.94 -10.03 -3.93
N PRO A 162 -2.60 -10.24 -3.85
CA PRO A 162 -2.05 -11.24 -2.93
C PRO A 162 -2.23 -10.88 -1.45
N LEU A 163 -2.43 -9.61 -1.11
CA LEU A 163 -2.64 -9.17 0.27
C LEU A 163 -4.11 -9.23 0.71
N GLY A 164 -5.05 -9.44 -0.23
CA GLY A 164 -6.45 -9.78 0.07
C GLY A 164 -7.24 -8.66 0.76
N TYR A 165 -7.65 -7.65 0.02
CA TYR A 165 -8.55 -6.61 0.56
C TYR A 165 -10.03 -6.86 0.25
N GLU A 166 -10.40 -8.01 -0.32
CA GLU A 166 -11.78 -8.35 -0.67
C GLU A 166 -12.69 -8.41 0.56
N ALA A 167 -12.19 -8.91 1.68
CA ALA A 167 -12.94 -8.95 2.93
C ALA A 167 -13.29 -7.54 3.42
N LEU A 168 -12.38 -6.59 3.30
CA LEU A 168 -12.60 -5.19 3.67
C LEU A 168 -13.61 -4.51 2.72
N SER A 169 -13.49 -4.74 1.42
CA SER A 169 -14.42 -4.22 0.41
C SER A 169 -15.83 -4.79 0.62
N SER A 170 -15.94 -6.09 0.86
CA SER A 170 -17.24 -6.76 1.14
C SER A 170 -17.85 -6.26 2.45
N ALA A 171 -17.05 -6.10 3.50
CA ALA A 171 -17.53 -5.54 4.77
C ALA A 171 -18.04 -4.11 4.62
N HIS A 172 -17.34 -3.29 3.82
CA HIS A 172 -17.76 -1.93 3.53
C HIS A 172 -19.10 -1.89 2.75
N GLU A 173 -19.27 -2.75 1.76
CA GLU A 173 -20.50 -2.87 1.02
C GLU A 173 -21.67 -3.36 1.91
N ILE A 174 -21.44 -4.37 2.76
CA ILE A 174 -22.45 -4.88 3.70
C ILE A 174 -22.85 -3.81 4.72
N ALA A 175 -21.89 -3.08 5.27
CA ALA A 175 -22.15 -2.11 6.33
C ALA A 175 -22.78 -0.81 5.83
N PHE A 176 -22.37 -0.34 4.66
CA PHE A 176 -22.72 0.99 4.15
C PHE A 176 -23.52 0.96 2.84
N GLY A 177 -23.65 -0.19 2.20
CA GLY A 177 -24.33 -0.33 0.89
C GLY A 177 -23.56 0.28 -0.27
N ILE A 178 -22.28 0.57 -0.09
CA ILE A 178 -21.41 1.23 -1.08
C ILE A 178 -20.29 0.27 -1.45
N PRO A 179 -20.20 -0.18 -2.72
CA PRO A 179 -19.10 -1.03 -3.16
C PRO A 179 -17.78 -0.24 -3.20
N GLY A 180 -16.69 -0.91 -2.89
CA GLY A 180 -15.34 -0.34 -2.97
C GLY A 180 -14.61 -0.30 -1.63
N MET A 181 -13.41 0.30 -1.65
CA MET A 181 -12.56 0.38 -0.48
C MET A 181 -12.91 1.60 0.38
N PRO A 182 -12.98 1.45 1.71
CA PRO A 182 -13.18 2.60 2.60
C PRO A 182 -11.93 3.48 2.62
N GLN A 183 -12.14 4.80 2.67
CA GLN A 183 -11.08 5.76 2.91
C GLN A 183 -11.07 6.17 4.39
N TYR A 184 -9.91 6.11 5.02
CA TYR A 184 -9.75 6.41 6.43
C TYR A 184 -9.13 7.79 6.63
N GLU A 185 -9.86 8.69 7.31
CA GLU A 185 -9.35 10.02 7.67
C GLU A 185 -8.58 9.96 9.00
N ILE A 186 -7.41 9.34 8.98
CA ILE A 186 -6.53 9.11 10.14
C ILE A 186 -6.26 10.41 10.91
N ASN A 187 -6.08 11.53 10.21
CA ASN A 187 -5.77 12.83 10.81
C ASN A 187 -6.91 13.45 11.63
N ARG A 188 -8.12 12.92 11.52
CA ARG A 188 -9.30 13.43 12.25
C ARG A 188 -9.62 12.65 13.52
N ALA A 189 -8.89 11.56 13.77
CA ALA A 189 -9.12 10.72 14.93
C ALA A 189 -8.27 11.20 16.10
N ASP A 190 -8.86 11.28 17.30
CA ASP A 190 -8.14 11.47 18.55
C ASP A 190 -7.60 10.13 19.09
N ARG A 191 -8.29 9.04 18.77
CA ARG A 191 -7.90 7.68 19.13
C ARG A 191 -8.03 6.74 17.95
N ILE A 192 -7.00 5.94 17.72
CA ILE A 192 -7.00 4.89 16.71
C ILE A 192 -6.73 3.57 17.40
N VAL A 193 -7.57 2.58 17.10
CA VAL A 193 -7.33 1.18 17.43
C VAL A 193 -7.20 0.41 16.11
N SER A 194 -6.01 -0.10 15.84
CA SER A 194 -5.74 -0.88 14.63
C SER A 194 -5.69 -2.37 14.95
N PHE A 195 -6.54 -3.13 14.28
CA PHE A 195 -6.64 -4.58 14.37
C PHE A 195 -5.83 -5.24 13.24
N GLY A 196 -4.51 -5.31 13.41
CA GLY A 196 -3.57 -5.90 12.47
C GLY A 196 -3.34 -5.09 11.18
N ALA A 197 -3.98 -3.95 11.01
CA ALA A 197 -3.78 -3.09 9.84
C ALA A 197 -2.48 -2.29 9.98
N ASP A 198 -1.45 -2.72 9.24
CA ASP A 198 -0.12 -2.09 9.20
C ASP A 198 -0.12 -0.83 8.32
N PHE A 199 -0.96 0.14 8.67
CA PHE A 199 -1.22 1.31 7.83
C PHE A 199 -0.03 2.28 7.71
N LEU A 200 0.99 2.14 8.55
CA LEU A 200 2.25 2.87 8.40
C LEU A 200 3.34 2.07 7.65
N GLU A 201 3.06 0.82 7.23
CA GLU A 201 4.05 -0.01 6.56
C GLU A 201 3.56 -0.50 5.19
N THR A 202 2.49 -1.30 5.14
CA THR A 202 2.08 -2.02 3.93
C THR A 202 0.59 -1.96 3.60
N TRP A 203 -0.25 -1.46 4.51
CA TRP A 203 -1.70 -1.58 4.37
C TRP A 203 -2.30 -0.42 3.58
N LEU A 204 -3.04 -0.73 2.50
CA LEU A 204 -3.74 0.20 1.60
C LEU A 204 -2.83 1.33 1.06
N SER A 205 -2.82 2.49 1.70
CA SER A 205 -2.11 3.70 1.28
C SER A 205 -1.15 4.21 2.36
N PRO A 206 -0.01 3.51 2.60
CA PRO A 206 0.88 3.86 3.72
C PRO A 206 1.40 5.30 3.63
N VAL A 207 1.65 5.81 2.43
CA VAL A 207 2.17 7.18 2.24
C VAL A 207 1.17 8.23 2.69
N GLU A 208 -0.11 8.05 2.36
CA GLU A 208 -1.19 8.95 2.77
C GLU A 208 -1.45 8.84 4.28
N TYR A 209 -1.53 7.60 4.78
CA TYR A 209 -1.79 7.34 6.19
C TYR A 209 -0.66 7.80 7.11
N HIS A 210 0.60 7.70 6.69
CA HIS A 210 1.72 8.32 7.40
C HIS A 210 1.53 9.82 7.60
N ARG A 211 1.03 10.48 6.57
CA ARG A 211 0.73 11.90 6.68
C ARG A 211 -0.38 12.16 7.67
N GLY A 212 -1.51 11.45 7.53
CA GLY A 212 -2.63 11.57 8.46
C GLY A 212 -2.22 11.29 9.90
N PHE A 213 -1.40 10.26 10.09
CA PHE A 213 -0.85 9.91 11.40
C PHE A 213 0.07 11.01 11.96
N SER A 214 0.92 11.62 11.13
CA SER A 214 1.78 12.72 11.58
C SER A 214 0.99 13.94 12.05
N GLU A 215 -0.15 14.20 11.41
CA GLU A 215 -1.07 15.26 11.81
C GLU A 215 -1.79 14.90 13.13
N MET A 216 -2.29 13.67 13.27
CA MET A 216 -2.96 13.15 14.47
C MET A 216 -2.04 13.05 15.70
N ALA A 217 -0.81 12.55 15.50
CA ALA A 217 0.18 12.40 16.56
C ALA A 217 0.90 13.72 16.91
N GLY A 218 0.66 14.79 16.16
CA GLY A 218 1.13 16.14 16.48
C GLY A 218 0.48 16.65 17.75
N VAL A 219 1.23 17.45 18.51
CA VAL A 219 0.68 18.14 19.69
C VAL A 219 -0.12 19.34 19.20
N ASP A 220 -1.39 19.41 19.59
CA ASP A 220 -2.26 20.54 19.28
C ASP A 220 -1.93 21.77 20.13
N ASP A 221 -2.63 22.90 19.88
CA ASP A 221 -2.45 24.15 20.62
C ASP A 221 -2.81 24.04 22.12
N HIS A 222 -3.48 22.95 22.54
CA HIS A 222 -3.86 22.65 23.91
C HIS A 222 -2.91 21.64 24.59
N GLY A 223 -1.88 21.17 23.89
CA GLY A 223 -0.93 20.17 24.38
C GLY A 223 -1.43 18.72 24.31
N SER A 224 -2.56 18.48 23.62
CA SER A 224 -3.11 17.16 23.39
C SER A 224 -2.52 16.56 22.11
N LYS A 225 -2.36 15.25 22.10
CA LYS A 225 -2.00 14.47 20.90
C LYS A 225 -2.92 13.27 20.76
N GLY A 226 -3.15 12.85 19.53
CA GLY A 226 -3.86 11.61 19.26
C GLY A 226 -3.10 10.37 19.76
N ARG A 227 -3.82 9.28 19.99
CA ARG A 227 -3.28 8.03 20.53
C ARG A 227 -3.54 6.87 19.57
N LEU A 228 -2.51 6.05 19.34
CA LEU A 228 -2.57 4.83 18.53
C LEU A 228 -2.37 3.60 19.43
N VAL A 229 -3.34 2.69 19.39
CA VAL A 229 -3.23 1.33 19.89
C VAL A 229 -3.15 0.37 18.72
N PHE A 230 -2.19 -0.54 18.74
CA PHE A 230 -1.98 -1.53 17.66
C PHE A 230 -2.05 -2.95 18.22
N LEU A 231 -3.05 -3.70 17.77
CA LEU A 231 -3.25 -5.10 18.14
C LEU A 231 -2.80 -6.00 16.99
N ALA A 232 -1.71 -6.70 17.18
CA ALA A 232 -1.16 -7.58 16.15
C ALA A 232 -0.18 -8.59 16.74
N PRO A 233 0.00 -9.77 16.10
CA PRO A 233 0.97 -10.76 16.56
C PRO A 233 2.42 -10.32 16.36
N ARG A 234 2.67 -9.37 15.46
CA ARG A 234 3.99 -8.88 15.07
C ARG A 234 4.17 -7.40 15.45
N LEU A 235 5.33 -7.09 16.03
CA LEU A 235 5.74 -5.70 16.24
C LEU A 235 6.29 -5.14 14.92
N SER A 236 5.41 -4.59 14.11
CA SER A 236 5.71 -3.94 12.83
C SER A 236 6.15 -2.48 13.01
N LEU A 237 6.38 -1.75 11.92
CA LEU A 237 6.64 -0.32 11.96
C LEU A 237 5.45 0.44 12.59
N THR A 238 4.21 0.05 12.27
CA THR A 238 3.01 0.60 12.91
C THR A 238 3.01 0.33 14.41
N GLY A 239 3.35 -0.90 14.81
CA GLY A 239 3.43 -1.29 16.22
C GLY A 239 4.53 -0.57 16.99
N GLN A 240 5.71 -0.36 16.37
CA GLN A 240 6.81 0.39 16.99
C GLN A 240 6.49 1.88 17.19
N THR A 241 5.62 2.41 16.33
CA THR A 241 5.21 3.82 16.38
C THR A 241 4.00 4.03 17.28
N ALA A 242 3.24 2.96 17.57
CA ALA A 242 2.05 3.02 18.43
C ALA A 242 2.39 3.41 19.88
N ASP A 243 1.49 4.14 20.51
CA ASP A 243 1.57 4.45 21.95
C ASP A 243 1.41 3.19 22.81
N HIS A 244 0.70 2.18 22.28
CA HIS A 244 0.52 0.90 22.93
C HIS A 244 0.39 -0.24 21.91
N TRP A 245 1.30 -1.21 21.97
CA TRP A 245 1.21 -2.45 21.20
C TRP A 245 0.70 -3.57 22.09
N VAL A 246 -0.37 -4.22 21.63
CA VAL A 246 -1.00 -5.36 22.30
C VAL A 246 -0.74 -6.62 21.46
N PRO A 247 0.15 -7.51 21.91
CA PRO A 247 0.36 -8.77 21.22
C PRO A 247 -0.86 -9.69 21.37
N LEU A 248 -1.25 -10.34 20.29
CA LEU A 248 -2.33 -11.32 20.28
C LEU A 248 -1.99 -12.52 19.40
N LYS A 249 -2.77 -13.60 19.52
CA LYS A 249 -2.61 -14.76 18.64
C LYS A 249 -3.05 -14.42 17.22
N PRO A 250 -2.30 -14.85 16.18
CA PRO A 250 -2.67 -14.61 14.78
C PRO A 250 -4.11 -15.05 14.47
N GLY A 251 -4.87 -14.21 13.76
CA GLY A 251 -6.25 -14.48 13.36
C GLY A 251 -7.29 -14.25 14.47
N SER A 252 -6.90 -13.68 15.62
CA SER A 252 -7.83 -13.37 16.72
C SER A 252 -8.21 -11.89 16.79
N GLU A 253 -7.75 -11.07 15.86
CA GLU A 253 -7.99 -9.63 15.81
C GLU A 253 -9.49 -9.30 15.81
N ALA A 254 -10.27 -10.02 14.99
CA ALA A 254 -11.71 -9.84 14.89
C ALA A 254 -12.43 -10.20 16.21
N VAL A 255 -11.95 -11.22 16.93
CA VAL A 255 -12.53 -11.63 18.23
C VAL A 255 -12.35 -10.52 19.26
N VAL A 256 -11.17 -9.90 19.33
CA VAL A 256 -10.93 -8.77 20.24
C VAL A 256 -11.76 -7.56 19.84
N ALA A 257 -11.88 -7.26 18.54
CA ALA A 257 -12.71 -6.15 18.07
C ALA A 257 -14.19 -6.34 18.45
N LEU A 258 -14.72 -7.56 18.31
CA LEU A 258 -16.10 -7.88 18.68
C LEU A 258 -16.29 -7.86 20.20
N ALA A 259 -15.29 -8.28 20.99
CA ALA A 259 -15.36 -8.18 22.44
C ALA A 259 -15.32 -6.73 22.93
N MET A 260 -14.51 -5.86 22.33
CA MET A 260 -14.56 -4.42 22.59
C MET A 260 -15.94 -3.83 22.25
N ALA A 261 -16.52 -4.22 21.11
CA ALA A 261 -17.87 -3.81 20.73
C ALA A 261 -18.94 -4.30 21.74
N HIS A 262 -18.77 -5.54 22.24
CA HIS A 262 -19.65 -6.09 23.30
C HIS A 262 -19.62 -5.20 24.56
N VAL A 263 -18.44 -4.81 25.04
CA VAL A 263 -18.30 -3.92 26.21
C VAL A 263 -18.97 -2.57 25.95
N ILE A 264 -18.72 -1.95 24.79
CA ILE A 264 -19.29 -0.65 24.44
C ILE A 264 -20.83 -0.70 24.43
N VAL A 265 -21.40 -1.78 23.88
CA VAL A 265 -22.86 -1.97 23.85
C VAL A 265 -23.42 -2.24 25.24
N ALA A 266 -22.72 -3.01 26.08
CA ALA A 266 -23.11 -3.25 27.46
C ALA A 266 -23.10 -1.97 28.29
N ASP A 267 -22.19 -1.03 28.02
CA ASP A 267 -22.10 0.29 28.67
C ASP A 267 -23.09 1.34 28.11
N GLY A 268 -24.03 0.91 27.24
CA GLY A 268 -25.12 1.75 26.75
C GLY A 268 -24.94 2.23 25.30
N GLY A 269 -23.97 1.72 24.57
CA GLY A 269 -23.85 1.94 23.12
C GLY A 269 -25.01 1.31 22.35
N ASP A 270 -25.47 1.96 21.28
CA ASP A 270 -26.53 1.44 20.43
C ASP A 270 -25.93 0.74 19.19
N ALA A 271 -26.10 -0.58 19.13
CA ALA A 271 -25.68 -1.39 17.99
C ALA A 271 -26.84 -1.92 17.14
N GLY A 272 -28.08 -1.67 17.56
CA GLY A 272 -29.27 -2.25 16.96
C GLY A 272 -29.42 -3.75 17.24
N PRO A 273 -30.64 -4.33 17.05
CA PRO A 273 -30.97 -5.68 17.50
C PRO A 273 -30.18 -6.81 16.84
N TYR A 274 -29.69 -6.59 15.62
CA TYR A 274 -28.91 -7.59 14.89
C TYR A 274 -27.52 -7.74 15.51
N TYR A 275 -26.81 -6.65 15.69
CA TYR A 275 -25.46 -6.66 16.23
C TYR A 275 -25.44 -7.01 17.73
N GLN A 276 -26.43 -6.58 18.50
CA GLN A 276 -26.58 -7.01 19.89
C GLN A 276 -26.56 -8.53 20.03
N ARG A 277 -27.35 -9.25 19.21
CA ARG A 277 -27.36 -10.74 19.21
C ARG A 277 -26.04 -11.34 18.73
N LEU A 278 -25.40 -10.73 17.73
CA LEU A 278 -24.09 -11.18 17.26
C LEU A 278 -23.03 -11.09 18.38
N LEU A 279 -23.08 -10.04 19.19
CA LEU A 279 -22.08 -9.77 20.22
C LEU A 279 -22.27 -10.61 21.50
N GLU A 280 -23.42 -11.27 21.70
CA GLU A 280 -23.69 -12.12 22.89
C GLU A 280 -22.64 -13.23 23.12
N GLY A 281 -21.97 -13.69 22.04
CA GLY A 281 -20.94 -14.73 22.10
C GLY A 281 -19.50 -14.23 22.27
N TYR A 282 -19.31 -12.91 22.37
CA TYR A 282 -17.99 -12.28 22.35
C TYR A 282 -17.74 -11.46 23.63
N ASP A 283 -17.87 -12.08 24.80
CA ASP A 283 -17.46 -11.46 26.05
C ASP A 283 -15.93 -11.39 26.21
N PRO A 284 -15.40 -10.47 27.04
CA PRO A 284 -13.96 -10.31 27.22
C PRO A 284 -13.21 -11.56 27.70
N GLN A 285 -13.86 -12.44 28.51
CA GLN A 285 -13.25 -13.67 29.01
C GLN A 285 -13.07 -14.70 27.90
N SER A 286 -14.10 -14.90 27.08
CA SER A 286 -14.02 -15.76 25.87
C SER A 286 -12.99 -15.23 24.87
N ALA A 287 -12.91 -13.92 24.71
CA ALA A 287 -11.91 -13.29 23.84
C ALA A 287 -10.48 -13.45 24.38
N GLN A 288 -10.27 -13.40 25.70
CA GLN A 288 -8.97 -13.69 26.32
C GLN A 288 -8.51 -15.12 26.01
N GLU A 289 -9.38 -16.10 26.11
CA GLU A 289 -9.03 -17.51 25.81
C GLU A 289 -8.61 -17.67 24.32
N ALA A 290 -9.33 -17.02 23.44
CA ALA A 290 -9.09 -17.08 22.00
C ALA A 290 -7.82 -16.31 21.60
N SER A 291 -7.65 -15.07 22.06
CA SER A 291 -6.62 -14.14 21.62
C SER A 291 -5.35 -14.14 22.47
N GLY A 292 -5.46 -14.47 23.74
CA GLY A 292 -4.41 -14.29 24.74
C GLY A 292 -4.29 -12.88 25.29
N VAL A 293 -5.15 -11.94 24.87
CA VAL A 293 -5.23 -10.60 25.44
C VAL A 293 -6.04 -10.65 26.75
N PRO A 294 -5.54 -10.14 27.87
CA PRO A 294 -6.28 -10.15 29.14
C PRO A 294 -7.65 -9.47 29.02
N ALA A 295 -8.68 -10.04 29.64
CA ALA A 295 -10.04 -9.50 29.61
C ALA A 295 -10.10 -8.05 30.13
N GLU A 296 -9.40 -7.75 31.21
CA GLU A 296 -9.27 -6.39 31.77
C GLU A 296 -8.68 -5.40 30.77
N GLU A 297 -7.75 -5.86 29.93
CA GLU A 297 -7.14 -5.03 28.89
C GLU A 297 -8.13 -4.74 27.78
N ILE A 298 -8.94 -5.73 27.37
CA ILE A 298 -10.00 -5.57 26.36
C ILE A 298 -11.04 -4.57 26.84
N GLU A 299 -11.48 -4.70 28.12
CA GLU A 299 -12.42 -3.78 28.75
C GLU A 299 -11.88 -2.34 28.80
N ARG A 300 -10.62 -2.19 29.22
CA ARG A 300 -9.93 -0.89 29.28
C ARG A 300 -9.85 -0.23 27.91
N LEU A 301 -9.45 -0.99 26.89
CA LEU A 301 -9.35 -0.48 25.52
C LEU A 301 -10.72 -0.08 24.94
N ALA A 302 -11.77 -0.84 25.25
CA ALA A 302 -13.13 -0.54 24.82
C ALA A 302 -13.64 0.77 25.47
N GLN A 303 -13.41 0.95 26.77
CA GLN A 303 -13.76 2.18 27.49
C GLN A 303 -12.99 3.39 26.95
N GLU A 304 -11.66 3.28 26.79
CA GLU A 304 -10.84 4.35 26.23
C GLU A 304 -11.28 4.73 24.80
N PHE A 305 -11.69 3.75 23.99
CA PHE A 305 -12.19 3.97 22.63
C PHE A 305 -13.55 4.71 22.65
N ASN A 306 -14.44 4.33 23.57
CA ASN A 306 -15.76 4.93 23.69
C ASN A 306 -15.73 6.35 24.27
N GLU A 307 -14.81 6.63 25.19
CA GLU A 307 -14.62 7.95 25.80
C GLU A 307 -13.92 8.95 24.87
N GLY A 308 -13.05 8.46 24.00
CA GLY A 308 -12.28 9.29 23.07
C GLY A 308 -13.06 9.53 21.79
N ALA A 309 -13.58 10.73 21.58
CA ALA A 309 -14.26 11.06 20.32
C ALA A 309 -13.59 12.27 19.63
N PRO A 310 -13.28 12.14 18.35
CA PRO A 310 -13.56 11.02 17.43
C PRO A 310 -12.57 9.86 17.55
N SER A 311 -13.09 8.63 17.65
CA SER A 311 -12.31 7.39 17.66
C SER A 311 -12.48 6.63 16.34
N LEU A 312 -11.41 5.96 15.89
CA LEU A 312 -11.36 5.22 14.65
C LEU A 312 -10.85 3.80 14.86
N ALA A 313 -11.63 2.81 14.46
CA ALA A 313 -11.20 1.42 14.34
C ALA A 313 -10.71 1.16 12.91
N VAL A 314 -9.53 0.55 12.77
CA VAL A 314 -8.89 0.25 11.49
C VAL A 314 -8.59 -1.23 11.41
N GLY A 315 -9.03 -1.89 10.36
CA GLY A 315 -8.87 -3.32 10.12
C GLY A 315 -9.70 -3.79 8.94
N PRO A 316 -9.62 -5.08 8.58
CA PRO A 316 -8.66 -6.07 9.08
C PRO A 316 -7.25 -5.86 8.51
N GLY A 317 -6.26 -6.43 9.19
CA GLY A 317 -4.94 -6.62 8.64
C GLY A 317 -4.90 -7.81 7.65
N VAL A 318 -3.70 -8.09 7.13
CA VAL A 318 -3.46 -9.20 6.17
C VAL A 318 -3.68 -10.58 6.81
N SER A 319 -3.71 -10.65 8.13
CA SER A 319 -3.93 -11.89 8.90
C SER A 319 -5.37 -12.10 9.33
N GLY A 320 -6.27 -11.17 8.99
CA GLY A 320 -7.67 -11.20 9.37
C GLY A 320 -8.57 -11.90 8.35
#